data_149d477ac0890e4d9bf5420cac1926cb
#
_entry.id   149d477ac0890e4d9bf5420cac1926cb
#
_cell.length_a   1.000
_cell.length_b   1.000
_cell.length_c   1.000
_cell.angle_alpha   90.00
_cell.angle_beta   90.00
_cell.angle_gamma   90.00
#
_symmetry.space_group_name_H-M   'P 1'
#
loop_
_entity.id
_entity.type
_entity.pdbx_description
1 polymer ?
#
loop_
_entity_poly.entity_id
_entity_poly.type
_entity_poly.pdbx_seq_one_letter_code
_entity_poly.pdbx_strand_id
1 'polypeptide(L)'
;MNQDLISVIVPVYNVKPYLTRCLDSLLKQTHTNFELLLVNDGSSDGSAFVLEDYAKKDQRVRVIHQENRGVSAARNRALDEARGEYITFIDSDDFVEDFYLEHLYTAAVSTGSDIAATNFSSFNEERHSFLFYHTKESYFQKVYTVQEWMDLEGDMKNNMHLAFTFSHLKLFKRELFGDIRYPVGRLREDDATIYKLYLKANQIHFTNEGPYYYSQRADGLSRTAMHDDIATMVSNAEERISLMVALGYNPAAQITSYVARLKKCRGDALYAGQIDLYRTICAKIDLYETYQKREG
;
A
#
# COMPACT_ATOMS: atom_id res chain seq x y z
N MET A 1 9.20 -20.33 -20.39
CA MET A 1 8.29 -19.26 -20.84
C MET A 1 9.00 -17.94 -20.61
N ASN A 2 8.93 -16.98 -21.55
CA ASN A 2 9.44 -15.64 -21.25
C ASN A 2 8.60 -15.08 -20.10
N GLN A 3 9.28 -14.61 -19.05
CA GLN A 3 8.63 -13.91 -17.93
C GLN A 3 8.25 -12.50 -18.41
N ASP A 4 7.09 -12.00 -18.01
CA ASP A 4 6.69 -10.61 -18.29
C ASP A 4 7.55 -9.63 -17.50
N LEU A 5 7.73 -8.41 -18.02
CA LEU A 5 8.52 -7.38 -17.37
C LEU A 5 7.75 -6.82 -16.16
N ILE A 6 8.42 -6.75 -15.01
CA ILE A 6 7.90 -6.10 -13.81
C ILE A 6 8.61 -4.76 -13.61
N SER A 7 7.87 -3.66 -13.47
CA SER A 7 8.42 -2.40 -12.99
C SER A 7 8.32 -2.34 -11.47
N VAL A 8 9.47 -2.38 -10.81
CA VAL A 8 9.60 -2.23 -9.36
C VAL A 8 9.85 -0.76 -9.04
N ILE A 9 8.92 -0.12 -8.35
CA ILE A 9 8.95 1.33 -8.05
C ILE A 9 9.36 1.53 -6.60
N VAL A 10 10.45 2.29 -6.39
CA VAL A 10 10.98 2.62 -5.07
C VAL A 10 11.12 4.12 -4.92
N PRO A 11 10.20 4.79 -4.19
CA PRO A 11 10.36 6.18 -3.80
C PRO A 11 11.42 6.31 -2.71
N VAL A 12 12.33 7.28 -2.84
CA VAL A 12 13.48 7.45 -1.94
C VAL A 12 13.55 8.88 -1.45
N TYR A 13 13.47 9.06 -0.12
CA TYR A 13 13.70 10.35 0.52
C TYR A 13 14.34 10.19 1.90
N ASN A 14 15.61 10.59 2.04
CA ASN A 14 16.36 10.60 3.29
C ASN A 14 16.32 9.26 4.06
N VAL A 15 16.72 8.16 3.40
CA VAL A 15 16.70 6.80 3.94
C VAL A 15 18.02 6.05 3.77
N LYS A 16 19.13 6.77 3.62
CA LYS A 16 20.45 6.21 3.35
C LYS A 16 20.83 5.00 4.24
N PRO A 17 20.55 4.98 5.56
CA PRO A 17 20.92 3.86 6.43
C PRO A 17 20.28 2.51 6.03
N TYR A 18 19.11 2.53 5.41
CA TYR A 18 18.30 1.34 5.09
C TYR A 18 18.42 0.94 3.61
N LEU A 19 18.76 1.93 2.76
CA LEU A 19 18.65 1.84 1.30
C LEU A 19 19.47 0.70 0.69
N THR A 20 20.69 0.44 1.19
CA THR A 20 21.55 -0.64 0.68
C THR A 20 20.88 -2.00 0.87
N ARG A 21 20.30 -2.28 2.04
CA ARG A 21 19.59 -3.54 2.31
C ARG A 21 18.38 -3.71 1.39
N CYS A 22 17.60 -2.66 1.20
CA CYS A 22 16.48 -2.64 0.28
C CYS A 22 16.92 -3.02 -1.13
N LEU A 23 17.88 -2.29 -1.69
CA LEU A 23 18.35 -2.49 -3.07
C LEU A 23 19.02 -3.86 -3.26
N ASP A 24 19.82 -4.31 -2.30
CA ASP A 24 20.43 -5.65 -2.35
C ASP A 24 19.39 -6.77 -2.39
N SER A 25 18.29 -6.65 -1.65
CA SER A 25 17.20 -7.62 -1.66
C SER A 25 16.47 -7.65 -3.00
N LEU A 26 16.32 -6.50 -3.65
CA LEU A 26 15.68 -6.37 -4.96
C LEU A 26 16.57 -6.91 -6.10
N LEU A 27 17.87 -6.68 -6.04
CA LEU A 27 18.77 -7.17 -7.10
C LEU A 27 19.01 -8.69 -7.07
N LYS A 28 18.67 -9.35 -5.96
CA LYS A 28 18.77 -10.82 -5.79
C LYS A 28 17.50 -11.57 -6.21
N GLN A 29 16.48 -10.89 -6.73
CA GLN A 29 15.21 -11.53 -7.08
C GLN A 29 15.37 -12.66 -8.10
N THR A 30 14.69 -13.79 -7.85
CA THR A 30 14.67 -14.97 -8.73
C THR A 30 13.91 -14.70 -10.02
N HIS A 31 12.88 -13.86 -10.00
CA HIS A 31 12.28 -13.29 -11.21
C HIS A 31 13.25 -12.23 -11.78
N THR A 32 13.96 -12.55 -12.85
CA THR A 32 15.04 -11.71 -13.36
C THR A 32 14.62 -10.62 -14.35
N ASN A 33 13.43 -10.76 -14.97
CA ASN A 33 12.92 -9.80 -15.94
C ASN A 33 12.15 -8.65 -15.26
N PHE A 34 12.90 -7.73 -14.65
CA PHE A 34 12.35 -6.52 -14.05
C PHE A 34 13.21 -5.29 -14.37
N GLU A 35 12.59 -4.11 -14.29
CA GLU A 35 13.26 -2.82 -14.18
C GLU A 35 13.05 -2.27 -12.77
N LEU A 36 14.05 -1.58 -12.23
CA LEU A 36 14.02 -0.98 -10.91
C LEU A 36 14.04 0.55 -11.06
N LEU A 37 12.90 1.19 -10.79
CA LEU A 37 12.71 2.64 -10.90
C LEU A 37 12.91 3.28 -9.53
N LEU A 38 14.07 3.88 -9.29
CA LEU A 38 14.45 4.54 -8.07
C LEU A 38 14.19 6.04 -8.19
N VAL A 39 13.17 6.55 -7.51
CA VAL A 39 12.84 7.99 -7.58
C VAL A 39 13.40 8.70 -6.36
N ASN A 40 14.49 9.42 -6.54
CA ASN A 40 15.04 10.30 -5.51
C ASN A 40 14.22 11.60 -5.43
N ASP A 41 13.43 11.72 -4.38
CA ASP A 41 12.56 12.87 -4.10
C ASP A 41 13.30 13.98 -3.34
N GLY A 42 14.48 14.40 -3.86
CA GLY A 42 15.24 15.51 -3.28
C GLY A 42 15.97 15.17 -1.97
N SER A 43 16.52 13.95 -1.82
CA SER A 43 17.27 13.56 -0.63
C SER A 43 18.52 14.39 -0.40
N SER A 44 18.80 14.73 0.86
CA SER A 44 19.97 15.51 1.30
C SER A 44 20.96 14.70 2.17
N ASP A 45 20.63 13.46 2.52
CA ASP A 45 21.40 12.58 3.43
C ASP A 45 22.48 11.74 2.73
N GLY A 46 22.62 11.89 1.41
CA GLY A 46 23.53 11.09 0.59
C GLY A 46 22.88 9.84 -0.04
N SER A 47 21.57 9.63 0.11
CA SER A 47 20.82 8.56 -0.60
C SER A 47 21.06 8.62 -2.11
N ALA A 48 21.08 9.82 -2.72
CA ALA A 48 21.31 10.00 -4.14
C ALA A 48 22.61 9.33 -4.64
N PHE A 49 23.70 9.42 -3.88
CA PHE A 49 24.97 8.79 -4.24
C PHE A 49 24.87 7.26 -4.23
N VAL A 50 24.12 6.70 -3.28
CA VAL A 50 23.88 5.24 -3.22
C VAL A 50 23.12 4.80 -4.46
N LEU A 51 22.04 5.51 -4.85
CA LEU A 51 21.25 5.18 -6.02
C LEU A 51 22.09 5.17 -7.30
N GLU A 52 22.92 6.20 -7.52
CA GLU A 52 23.80 6.32 -8.67
C GLU A 52 24.87 5.20 -8.72
N ASP A 53 25.35 4.76 -7.58
CA ASP A 53 26.30 3.65 -7.50
C ASP A 53 25.65 2.32 -7.90
N TYR A 54 24.39 2.08 -7.52
CA TYR A 54 23.63 0.91 -7.96
C TYR A 54 23.28 0.95 -9.44
N ALA A 55 22.92 2.10 -10.00
CA ALA A 55 22.64 2.26 -11.43
C ALA A 55 23.87 1.97 -12.30
N LYS A 56 25.09 2.25 -11.80
CA LYS A 56 26.34 1.90 -12.51
C LYS A 56 26.63 0.39 -12.49
N LYS A 57 26.14 -0.34 -11.49
CA LYS A 57 26.41 -1.76 -11.28
C LYS A 57 25.42 -2.69 -11.98
N ASP A 58 24.17 -2.24 -12.17
CA ASP A 58 23.12 -3.07 -12.73
C ASP A 58 22.26 -2.26 -13.72
N GLN A 59 22.24 -2.71 -14.98
CA GLN A 59 21.51 -2.03 -16.07
C GLN A 59 19.98 -2.04 -15.91
N ARG A 60 19.44 -2.87 -15.03
CA ARG A 60 18.00 -2.88 -14.69
C ARG A 60 17.60 -1.69 -13.83
N VAL A 61 18.58 -1.03 -13.19
CA VAL A 61 18.37 0.11 -12.30
C VAL A 61 18.32 1.41 -13.09
N ARG A 62 17.24 2.17 -12.91
CA ARG A 62 17.05 3.51 -13.46
C ARG A 62 16.78 4.49 -12.33
N VAL A 63 17.61 5.53 -12.22
CA VAL A 63 17.45 6.59 -11.22
C VAL A 63 16.76 7.79 -11.84
N ILE A 64 15.76 8.31 -11.15
CA ILE A 64 15.01 9.51 -11.51
C ILE A 64 15.16 10.50 -10.37
N HIS A 65 15.70 11.67 -10.63
CA HIS A 65 15.81 12.75 -9.64
C HIS A 65 14.69 13.77 -9.82
N GLN A 66 14.12 14.22 -8.72
CA GLN A 66 13.18 15.34 -8.68
C GLN A 66 13.40 16.20 -7.41
N GLU A 67 12.88 17.41 -7.42
CA GLU A 67 12.73 18.20 -6.19
C GLU A 67 11.71 17.53 -5.29
N ASN A 68 11.87 17.68 -3.95
CA ASN A 68 10.96 17.07 -2.98
C ASN A 68 9.52 17.54 -3.20
N ARG A 69 8.65 16.58 -3.54
CA ARG A 69 7.21 16.78 -3.74
C ARG A 69 6.36 15.69 -3.05
N GLY A 70 7.02 14.85 -2.23
CA GLY A 70 6.40 13.78 -1.45
C GLY A 70 6.22 12.46 -2.22
N VAL A 71 5.94 11.41 -1.45
CA VAL A 71 5.87 10.02 -1.92
C VAL A 71 4.89 9.82 -3.08
N SER A 72 3.73 10.48 -3.06
CA SER A 72 2.74 10.46 -4.14
C SER A 72 3.33 10.94 -5.46
N ALA A 73 4.05 12.05 -5.45
CA ALA A 73 4.69 12.60 -6.64
C ALA A 73 5.78 11.67 -7.18
N ALA A 74 6.57 11.07 -6.29
CA ALA A 74 7.61 10.12 -6.65
C ALA A 74 7.00 8.85 -7.29
N ARG A 75 5.96 8.26 -6.67
CA ARG A 75 5.24 7.10 -7.25
C ARG A 75 4.63 7.42 -8.61
N ASN A 76 3.96 8.58 -8.73
CA ASN A 76 3.37 9.01 -10.01
C ASN A 76 4.42 9.19 -11.11
N ARG A 77 5.55 9.80 -10.78
CA ARG A 77 6.67 9.97 -11.72
C ARG A 77 7.18 8.63 -12.23
N ALA A 78 7.34 7.63 -11.35
CA ALA A 78 7.75 6.30 -11.76
C ALA A 78 6.67 5.57 -12.57
N LEU A 79 5.40 5.73 -12.24
CA LEU A 79 4.28 5.16 -13.01
C LEU A 79 4.27 5.66 -14.46
N ASP A 80 4.57 6.94 -14.67
CA ASP A 80 4.62 7.55 -16.02
C ASP A 80 5.80 7.01 -16.85
N GLU A 81 6.85 6.49 -16.21
CA GLU A 81 8.04 5.95 -16.85
C GLU A 81 8.11 4.42 -16.87
N ALA A 82 7.19 3.75 -16.18
CA ALA A 82 7.14 2.30 -16.08
C ALA A 82 6.79 1.64 -17.42
N ARG A 83 7.55 0.59 -17.77
CA ARG A 83 7.44 -0.17 -19.04
C ARG A 83 6.91 -1.58 -18.84
N GLY A 84 6.93 -2.09 -17.60
CA GLY A 84 6.52 -3.44 -17.28
C GLY A 84 5.03 -3.69 -17.54
N GLU A 85 4.68 -4.93 -17.82
CA GLU A 85 3.29 -5.40 -17.84
C GLU A 85 2.68 -5.35 -16.43
N TYR A 86 3.55 -5.49 -15.43
CA TYR A 86 3.18 -5.46 -14.02
C TYR A 86 3.93 -4.36 -13.29
N ILE A 87 3.30 -3.85 -12.23
CA ILE A 87 3.83 -2.81 -11.31
C ILE A 87 3.84 -3.37 -9.89
N THR A 88 4.91 -3.14 -9.16
CA THR A 88 4.96 -3.30 -7.69
C THR A 88 5.67 -2.12 -7.06
N PHE A 89 5.29 -1.80 -5.83
CA PHE A 89 5.91 -0.74 -5.02
C PHE A 89 6.68 -1.37 -3.87
N ILE A 90 7.83 -0.81 -3.55
CA ILE A 90 8.63 -1.19 -2.39
C ILE A 90 9.03 0.11 -1.66
N ASP A 91 8.81 0.16 -0.37
CA ASP A 91 9.28 1.29 0.42
C ASP A 91 10.79 1.17 0.66
N SER A 92 11.52 2.25 0.53
CA SER A 92 12.99 2.26 0.47
C SER A 92 13.70 1.93 1.78
N ASP A 93 12.97 1.82 2.89
CA ASP A 93 13.44 1.36 4.19
C ASP A 93 13.12 -0.12 4.48
N ASP A 94 12.32 -0.75 3.61
CA ASP A 94 11.91 -2.14 3.70
C ASP A 94 12.85 -3.07 2.90
N PHE A 95 12.65 -4.38 3.02
CA PHE A 95 13.38 -5.39 2.24
C PHE A 95 12.49 -6.63 2.02
N VAL A 96 12.89 -7.47 1.06
CA VAL A 96 12.07 -8.61 0.62
C VAL A 96 12.90 -9.88 0.51
N GLU A 97 12.24 -11.04 0.55
CA GLU A 97 12.86 -12.32 0.20
C GLU A 97 13.23 -12.36 -1.28
N ASP A 98 14.20 -13.16 -1.64
CA ASP A 98 14.73 -13.30 -3.02
C ASP A 98 13.69 -13.83 -4.02
N PHE A 99 12.66 -14.53 -3.55
CA PHE A 99 11.54 -15.05 -4.34
C PHE A 99 10.29 -14.14 -4.37
N TYR A 100 10.32 -12.94 -3.78
CA TYR A 100 9.15 -12.06 -3.63
C TYR A 100 8.47 -11.74 -4.97
N LEU A 101 9.22 -11.32 -5.98
CA LEU A 101 8.66 -10.99 -7.29
C LEU A 101 8.12 -12.23 -8.00
N GLU A 102 8.86 -13.35 -7.97
CA GLU A 102 8.45 -14.62 -8.57
C GLU A 102 7.18 -15.16 -7.92
N HIS A 103 7.05 -15.05 -6.60
CA HIS A 103 5.90 -15.47 -5.83
C HIS A 103 4.63 -14.74 -6.28
N LEU A 104 4.67 -13.40 -6.32
CA LEU A 104 3.54 -12.59 -6.76
C LEU A 104 3.22 -12.78 -8.25
N TYR A 105 4.25 -12.85 -9.10
CA TYR A 105 4.09 -13.07 -10.53
C TYR A 105 3.44 -14.44 -10.83
N THR A 106 3.94 -15.49 -10.20
CA THR A 106 3.39 -16.84 -10.35
C THR A 106 1.93 -16.90 -9.89
N ALA A 107 1.62 -16.25 -8.77
CA ALA A 107 0.25 -16.14 -8.26
C ALA A 107 -0.68 -15.44 -9.27
N ALA A 108 -0.26 -14.29 -9.81
CA ALA A 108 -1.04 -13.54 -10.79
C ALA A 108 -1.29 -14.36 -12.06
N VAL A 109 -0.23 -14.92 -12.65
CA VAL A 109 -0.29 -15.63 -13.93
C VAL A 109 -1.04 -16.96 -13.81
N SER A 110 -0.78 -17.77 -12.78
CA SER A 110 -1.41 -19.09 -12.62
C SER A 110 -2.90 -19.01 -12.34
N THR A 111 -3.38 -17.92 -11.75
CA THR A 111 -4.80 -17.72 -11.46
C THR A 111 -5.50 -16.79 -12.45
N GLY A 112 -4.76 -16.12 -13.32
CA GLY A 112 -5.30 -15.07 -14.20
C GLY A 112 -5.72 -13.80 -13.45
N SER A 113 -5.23 -13.60 -12.21
CA SER A 113 -5.60 -12.46 -11.39
C SER A 113 -4.94 -11.17 -11.88
N ASP A 114 -5.69 -10.07 -11.81
CA ASP A 114 -5.19 -8.75 -12.20
C ASP A 114 -4.30 -8.13 -11.11
N ILE A 115 -4.48 -8.60 -9.88
CA ILE A 115 -3.70 -8.20 -8.71
C ILE A 115 -3.33 -9.47 -7.94
N ALA A 116 -2.05 -9.64 -7.62
CA ALA A 116 -1.59 -10.60 -6.64
C ALA A 116 -1.12 -9.85 -5.40
N ALA A 117 -1.61 -10.24 -4.24
CA ALA A 117 -1.29 -9.61 -2.96
C ALA A 117 -0.70 -10.64 -1.99
N THR A 118 0.18 -10.18 -1.12
CA THR A 118 0.76 -11.00 -0.05
C THR A 118 0.66 -10.29 1.30
N ASN A 119 1.05 -10.99 2.35
CA ASN A 119 1.22 -10.41 3.66
C ASN A 119 2.68 -9.97 3.89
N PHE A 120 2.97 -9.52 5.09
CA PHE A 120 4.29 -9.05 5.49
C PHE A 120 4.68 -9.59 6.87
N SER A 121 5.98 -9.60 7.14
CA SER A 121 6.54 -9.77 8.47
C SER A 121 7.03 -8.42 8.99
N SER A 122 6.85 -8.13 10.27
CA SER A 122 7.25 -6.86 10.85
C SER A 122 8.61 -6.98 11.53
N PHE A 123 9.56 -6.15 11.12
CA PHE A 123 10.92 -6.11 11.64
C PHE A 123 11.17 -4.84 12.44
N ASN A 124 11.71 -4.96 13.65
CA ASN A 124 12.07 -3.83 14.50
C ASN A 124 13.55 -3.48 14.28
N GLU A 125 13.81 -2.28 13.77
CA GLU A 125 15.17 -1.81 13.43
C GLU A 125 16.07 -1.62 14.66
N GLU A 126 15.51 -1.15 15.78
CA GLU A 126 16.30 -0.91 17.00
C GLU A 126 16.72 -2.22 17.68
N ARG A 127 15.85 -3.23 17.65
CA ARG A 127 16.07 -4.51 18.34
C ARG A 127 16.65 -5.58 17.42
N HIS A 128 16.73 -5.34 16.10
CA HIS A 128 17.12 -6.32 15.08
C HIS A 128 16.37 -7.64 15.23
N SER A 129 15.04 -7.57 15.42
CA SER A 129 14.20 -8.73 15.69
C SER A 129 12.82 -8.59 15.05
N PHE A 130 12.18 -9.72 14.75
CA PHE A 130 10.81 -9.70 14.26
C PHE A 130 9.84 -9.40 15.41
N LEU A 131 8.87 -8.53 15.15
CA LEU A 131 7.71 -8.30 16.02
C LEU A 131 6.64 -9.36 15.78
N PHE A 132 6.43 -9.71 14.52
CA PHE A 132 5.65 -10.86 14.10
C PHE A 132 6.14 -11.36 12.73
N TYR A 133 5.88 -12.62 12.46
CA TYR A 133 6.12 -13.28 11.17
C TYR A 133 5.09 -14.40 10.97
N HIS A 134 4.89 -14.78 9.72
CA HIS A 134 4.00 -15.88 9.37
C HIS A 134 4.79 -17.20 9.34
N THR A 135 4.20 -18.26 9.91
CA THR A 135 4.78 -19.61 9.85
C THR A 135 4.12 -20.43 8.74
N LYS A 136 4.82 -21.42 8.22
CA LYS A 136 4.30 -22.27 7.12
C LYS A 136 2.97 -22.94 7.45
N GLU A 137 2.74 -23.26 8.72
CA GLU A 137 1.50 -23.88 9.19
C GLU A 137 0.28 -22.97 9.09
N SER A 138 0.50 -21.65 9.04
CA SER A 138 -0.55 -20.65 8.90
C SER A 138 -0.80 -20.21 7.45
N TYR A 139 0.00 -20.70 6.48
CA TYR A 139 -0.10 -20.27 5.11
C TYR A 139 -1.41 -20.72 4.47
N PHE A 140 -2.06 -19.77 3.83
CA PHE A 140 -3.19 -20.03 2.95
C PHE A 140 -3.12 -19.09 1.73
N GLN A 141 -3.80 -19.48 0.68
CA GLN A 141 -3.99 -18.65 -0.51
C GLN A 141 -5.44 -18.75 -0.98
N LYS A 142 -5.94 -17.67 -1.53
CA LYS A 142 -7.30 -17.62 -2.09
C LYS A 142 -7.39 -16.58 -3.21
N VAL A 143 -8.17 -16.89 -4.23
CA VAL A 143 -8.62 -15.92 -5.22
C VAL A 143 -9.95 -15.34 -4.75
N TYR A 144 -10.02 -14.02 -4.73
CA TYR A 144 -11.19 -13.26 -4.31
C TYR A 144 -11.82 -12.56 -5.50
N THR A 145 -13.14 -12.51 -5.53
CA THR A 145 -13.86 -11.52 -6.32
C THR A 145 -13.59 -10.13 -5.75
N VAL A 146 -13.85 -9.09 -6.54
CA VAL A 146 -13.70 -7.70 -6.06
C VAL A 146 -14.57 -7.44 -4.83
N GLN A 147 -15.83 -7.92 -4.83
CA GLN A 147 -16.73 -7.76 -3.68
C GLN A 147 -16.16 -8.42 -2.42
N GLU A 148 -15.76 -9.70 -2.50
CA GLU A 148 -15.17 -10.40 -1.36
C GLU A 148 -13.91 -9.68 -0.83
N TRP A 149 -13.08 -9.15 -1.73
CA TRP A 149 -11.87 -8.42 -1.34
C TRP A 149 -12.19 -7.09 -0.64
N MET A 150 -13.14 -6.34 -1.20
CA MET A 150 -13.61 -5.09 -0.59
C MET A 150 -14.21 -5.31 0.80
N ASP A 151 -14.85 -6.45 1.04
CA ASP A 151 -15.43 -6.80 2.34
C ASP A 151 -14.38 -7.07 3.43
N LEU A 152 -13.10 -7.30 3.06
CA LEU A 152 -12.00 -7.55 3.98
C LEU A 152 -11.35 -6.29 4.56
N GLU A 153 -11.72 -5.08 4.12
CA GLU A 153 -11.08 -3.82 4.57
C GLU A 153 -11.06 -3.67 6.09
N GLY A 154 -12.11 -4.11 6.77
CA GLY A 154 -12.21 -4.09 8.23
C GLY A 154 -11.70 -5.36 8.94
N ASP A 155 -11.24 -6.36 8.20
CA ASP A 155 -10.80 -7.62 8.79
C ASP A 155 -9.42 -7.50 9.43
N MET A 156 -9.40 -7.56 10.77
CA MET A 156 -8.16 -7.51 11.57
C MET A 156 -7.41 -8.85 11.60
N LYS A 157 -8.01 -9.93 11.14
CA LYS A 157 -7.36 -11.25 11.12
C LYS A 157 -6.24 -11.27 10.08
N ASN A 158 -5.14 -11.88 10.43
CA ASN A 158 -3.98 -12.03 9.55
C ASN A 158 -3.50 -10.70 8.92
N ASN A 159 -3.71 -9.56 9.61
CA ASN A 159 -3.35 -8.22 9.12
C ASN A 159 -4.00 -7.84 7.77
N MET A 160 -5.14 -8.44 7.41
CA MET A 160 -5.81 -8.22 6.12
C MET A 160 -6.09 -6.75 5.86
N HIS A 161 -6.51 -5.99 6.88
CA HIS A 161 -6.74 -4.54 6.77
C HIS A 161 -5.51 -3.74 6.33
N LEU A 162 -4.30 -4.15 6.72
CA LEU A 162 -3.04 -3.54 6.29
C LEU A 162 -2.67 -4.01 4.87
N ALA A 163 -2.76 -5.32 4.63
CA ALA A 163 -2.57 -5.85 3.29
C ALA A 163 -3.56 -5.25 2.27
N PHE A 164 -4.78 -4.91 2.69
CA PHE A 164 -5.74 -4.19 1.87
C PHE A 164 -5.25 -2.77 1.53
N THR A 165 -4.78 -2.01 2.51
CA THR A 165 -4.53 -0.56 2.37
C THR A 165 -3.20 -0.24 1.70
N PHE A 166 -2.12 -0.95 2.02
CA PHE A 166 -0.77 -0.59 1.56
C PHE A 166 -0.59 -0.71 0.04
N SER A 167 0.16 0.20 -0.58
CA SER A 167 0.57 0.11 -1.99
C SER A 167 1.59 -1.00 -2.23
N HIS A 168 2.54 -1.18 -1.31
CA HIS A 168 3.45 -2.33 -1.30
C HIS A 168 2.67 -3.62 -0.97
N LEU A 169 3.30 -4.78 -0.97
CA LEU A 169 2.71 -6.12 -0.81
C LEU A 169 1.91 -6.61 -2.03
N LYS A 170 1.99 -5.95 -3.17
CA LYS A 170 1.15 -6.28 -4.32
C LYS A 170 1.89 -6.19 -5.64
N LEU A 171 1.46 -7.01 -6.55
CA LEU A 171 1.78 -6.92 -7.97
C LEU A 171 0.47 -6.60 -8.72
N PHE A 172 0.48 -5.53 -9.48
CA PHE A 172 -0.67 -5.04 -10.23
C PHE A 172 -0.41 -5.19 -11.73
N LYS A 173 -1.38 -5.59 -12.52
CA LYS A 173 -1.34 -5.34 -13.95
C LYS A 173 -1.25 -3.82 -14.18
N ARG A 174 -0.28 -3.37 -14.99
CA ARG A 174 -0.05 -1.94 -15.25
C ARG A 174 -1.27 -1.22 -15.83
N GLU A 175 -2.05 -1.90 -16.65
CA GLU A 175 -3.28 -1.36 -17.28
C GLU A 175 -4.33 -0.88 -16.26
N LEU A 176 -4.36 -1.43 -15.04
CA LEU A 176 -5.29 -1.00 -13.99
C LEU A 176 -5.09 0.46 -13.62
N PHE A 177 -3.84 0.95 -13.67
CA PHE A 177 -3.56 2.33 -13.32
C PHE A 177 -4.23 3.30 -14.28
N GLY A 178 -4.16 3.13 -15.61
CA GLY A 178 -4.74 4.08 -16.56
C GLY A 178 -4.44 5.52 -16.15
N ASP A 179 -5.48 6.29 -15.85
CA ASP A 179 -5.38 7.67 -15.36
C ASP A 179 -5.33 7.78 -13.82
N ILE A 180 -5.39 6.64 -13.10
CA ILE A 180 -5.32 6.65 -11.63
C ILE A 180 -3.90 7.04 -11.20
N ARG A 181 -3.83 8.08 -10.36
CA ARG A 181 -2.58 8.59 -9.76
C ARG A 181 -2.78 8.82 -8.27
N TYR A 182 -1.68 8.74 -7.53
CA TYR A 182 -1.65 9.08 -6.10
C TYR A 182 -1.87 10.58 -5.92
N PRO A 183 -2.71 11.02 -4.96
CA PRO A 183 -2.97 12.43 -4.72
C PRO A 183 -1.75 13.12 -4.10
N VAL A 184 -1.15 14.05 -4.82
CA VAL A 184 0.02 14.82 -4.36
C VAL A 184 -0.36 15.76 -3.23
N GLY A 185 0.47 15.79 -2.17
CA GLY A 185 0.25 16.66 -1.01
C GLY A 185 -0.84 16.20 -0.04
N ARG A 186 -1.38 14.98 -0.22
CA ARG A 186 -2.39 14.40 0.66
C ARG A 186 -1.76 13.26 1.47
N LEU A 187 -2.02 13.25 2.78
CA LEU A 187 -1.68 12.11 3.64
C LEU A 187 -2.62 10.92 3.32
N ARG A 188 -2.23 9.71 3.71
CA ARG A 188 -2.98 8.47 3.44
C ARG A 188 -3.27 8.27 1.95
N GLU A 189 -2.27 8.50 1.14
CA GLU A 189 -2.32 8.41 -0.33
C GLU A 189 -2.65 6.99 -0.79
N ASP A 190 -2.18 5.98 -0.08
CA ASP A 190 -2.48 4.57 -0.33
C ASP A 190 -3.98 4.31 -0.16
N ASP A 191 -4.55 4.72 0.98
CA ASP A 191 -5.97 4.57 1.29
C ASP A 191 -6.88 5.36 0.30
N ALA A 192 -6.36 6.44 -0.29
CA ALA A 192 -7.06 7.22 -1.32
C ALA A 192 -6.96 6.61 -2.74
N THR A 193 -6.04 5.66 -2.98
CA THR A 193 -5.70 5.23 -4.34
C THR A 193 -5.97 3.75 -4.58
N ILE A 194 -5.50 2.86 -3.70
CA ILE A 194 -5.42 1.42 -3.97
C ILE A 194 -6.78 0.78 -4.21
N TYR A 195 -7.81 1.16 -3.46
CA TYR A 195 -9.15 0.60 -3.66
C TYR A 195 -9.72 0.88 -5.07
N LYS A 196 -9.29 1.97 -5.74
CA LYS A 196 -9.69 2.28 -7.11
C LYS A 196 -9.16 1.23 -8.11
N LEU A 197 -7.97 0.69 -7.82
CA LEU A 197 -7.39 -0.40 -8.61
C LEU A 197 -8.16 -1.70 -8.39
N TYR A 198 -8.59 -1.98 -7.15
CA TYR A 198 -9.45 -3.14 -6.87
C TYR A 198 -10.76 -3.07 -7.62
N LEU A 199 -11.43 -1.90 -7.63
CA LEU A 199 -12.69 -1.69 -8.34
C LEU A 199 -12.57 -1.81 -9.87
N LYS A 200 -11.35 -1.71 -10.42
CA LYS A 200 -11.06 -1.94 -11.85
C LYS A 200 -10.62 -3.37 -12.18
N ALA A 201 -10.21 -4.13 -11.19
CA ALA A 201 -9.77 -5.50 -11.36
C ALA A 201 -10.97 -6.45 -11.59
N ASN A 202 -10.72 -7.64 -12.13
CA ASN A 202 -11.70 -8.72 -12.20
C ASN A 202 -11.61 -9.62 -10.96
N GLN A 203 -10.38 -9.94 -10.54
CA GLN A 203 -10.13 -10.77 -9.37
C GLN A 203 -8.77 -10.48 -8.75
N ILE A 204 -8.64 -10.79 -7.46
CA ILE A 204 -7.45 -10.58 -6.65
C ILE A 204 -7.01 -11.90 -6.04
N HIS A 205 -5.76 -12.31 -6.28
CA HIS A 205 -5.13 -13.40 -5.54
C HIS A 205 -4.50 -12.86 -4.26
N PHE A 206 -4.66 -13.57 -3.16
CA PHE A 206 -3.99 -13.28 -1.90
C PHE A 206 -3.35 -14.53 -1.31
N THR A 207 -2.13 -14.35 -0.79
CA THR A 207 -1.46 -15.33 0.06
C THR A 207 -1.00 -14.63 1.35
N ASN A 208 -1.12 -15.31 2.51
CA ASN A 208 -0.63 -14.74 3.77
C ASN A 208 0.82 -15.12 4.08
N GLU A 209 1.62 -15.53 3.12
CA GLU A 209 3.02 -15.97 3.33
C GLU A 209 3.81 -14.73 3.74
N GLY A 210 4.00 -13.77 3.65
CA GLY A 210 4.73 -12.60 4.19
C GLY A 210 6.20 -12.53 3.79
N PRO A 211 6.55 -12.63 2.49
CA PRO A 211 7.92 -12.49 1.98
C PRO A 211 8.39 -11.03 1.92
N TYR A 212 7.66 -10.11 2.47
CA TYR A 212 7.96 -8.69 2.59
C TYR A 212 8.26 -8.35 4.05
N TYR A 213 9.33 -7.63 4.31
CA TYR A 213 9.77 -7.24 5.64
C TYR A 213 9.55 -5.75 5.86
N TYR A 214 8.47 -5.44 6.58
CA TYR A 214 8.12 -4.07 6.96
C TYR A 214 8.98 -3.60 8.12
N SER A 215 9.82 -2.59 7.89
CA SER A 215 10.77 -2.04 8.84
C SER A 215 10.12 -0.99 9.75
N GLN A 216 10.02 -1.30 11.04
CA GLN A 216 9.54 -0.35 12.04
C GLN A 216 10.68 0.49 12.59
N ARG A 217 10.66 1.79 12.29
CA ARG A 217 11.61 2.80 12.75
C ARG A 217 10.96 3.75 13.74
N ALA A 218 11.77 4.34 14.65
CA ALA A 218 11.29 5.37 15.59
C ALA A 218 10.87 6.66 14.87
N ASP A 219 11.55 7.01 13.78
CA ASP A 219 11.36 8.24 12.97
C ASP A 219 10.46 8.03 11.73
N GLY A 220 9.80 6.87 11.59
CA GLY A 220 8.95 6.54 10.46
C GLY A 220 7.73 7.46 10.35
N LEU A 221 7.38 7.86 9.11
CA LEU A 221 6.22 8.72 8.82
C LEU A 221 4.91 8.15 9.38
N SER A 222 4.76 6.84 9.39
CA SER A 222 3.58 6.16 9.95
C SER A 222 3.36 6.43 11.44
N ARG A 223 4.41 6.76 12.20
CA ARG A 223 4.30 7.09 13.63
C ARG A 223 4.06 8.56 13.90
N THR A 224 4.58 9.44 13.06
CA THR A 224 4.58 10.89 13.31
C THR A 224 3.39 11.63 12.69
N ALA A 225 2.89 11.19 11.53
CA ALA A 225 1.87 11.91 10.77
C ALA A 225 0.45 11.34 10.88
N MET A 226 0.26 10.14 11.44
CA MET A 226 -1.03 9.43 11.35
C MET A 226 -2.12 9.91 12.34
N HIS A 227 -1.75 10.62 13.41
CA HIS A 227 -2.75 11.00 14.43
C HIS A 227 -3.59 12.23 14.06
N ASP A 228 -3.11 13.10 13.18
CA ASP A 228 -3.74 14.40 12.94
C ASP A 228 -4.67 14.46 11.72
N ASP A 229 -4.71 13.41 10.88
CA ASP A 229 -5.44 13.43 9.61
C ASP A 229 -6.73 12.60 9.60
N ILE A 230 -7.54 12.79 10.62
CA ILE A 230 -8.87 12.15 10.76
C ILE A 230 -9.79 12.56 9.60
N ALA A 231 -9.75 13.83 9.19
CA ALA A 231 -10.60 14.35 8.13
C ALA A 231 -10.36 13.66 6.79
N THR A 232 -9.10 13.45 6.41
CA THR A 232 -8.73 12.71 5.19
C THR A 232 -9.15 11.25 5.26
N MET A 233 -8.99 10.59 6.40
CA MET A 233 -9.42 9.21 6.58
C MET A 233 -10.94 9.06 6.40
N VAL A 234 -11.72 9.97 6.97
CA VAL A 234 -13.18 10.01 6.82
C VAL A 234 -13.55 10.24 5.35
N SER A 235 -12.94 11.23 4.70
CA SER A 235 -13.19 11.55 3.29
C SER A 235 -12.82 10.39 2.34
N ASN A 236 -11.70 9.69 2.56
CA ASN A 236 -11.32 8.54 1.76
C ASN A 236 -12.33 7.39 1.85
N ALA A 237 -12.82 7.10 3.06
CA ALA A 237 -13.82 6.06 3.27
C ALA A 237 -15.15 6.42 2.60
N GLU A 238 -15.58 7.68 2.67
CA GLU A 238 -16.81 8.16 2.02
C GLU A 238 -16.72 8.11 0.50
N GLU A 239 -15.58 8.51 -0.08
CA GLU A 239 -15.34 8.40 -1.53
C GLU A 239 -15.42 6.92 -1.97
N ARG A 240 -14.76 6.03 -1.24
CA ARG A 240 -14.76 4.59 -1.53
C ARG A 240 -16.17 4.01 -1.50
N ILE A 241 -16.94 4.26 -0.43
CA ILE A 241 -18.34 3.82 -0.30
C ILE A 241 -19.18 4.34 -1.46
N SER A 242 -19.05 5.62 -1.80
CA SER A 242 -19.79 6.26 -2.88
C SER A 242 -19.49 5.62 -4.24
N LEU A 243 -18.22 5.32 -4.53
CA LEU A 243 -17.82 4.64 -5.76
C LEU A 243 -18.33 3.20 -5.81
N MET A 244 -18.28 2.47 -4.69
CA MET A 244 -18.83 1.11 -4.62
C MET A 244 -20.32 1.10 -4.98
N VAL A 245 -21.11 2.01 -4.39
CA VAL A 245 -22.54 2.15 -4.70
C VAL A 245 -22.76 2.50 -6.18
N ALA A 246 -22.02 3.47 -6.70
CA ALA A 246 -22.13 3.90 -8.09
C ALA A 246 -21.81 2.78 -9.10
N LEU A 247 -20.94 1.85 -8.72
CA LEU A 247 -20.54 0.70 -9.55
C LEU A 247 -21.38 -0.56 -9.27
N GLY A 248 -22.37 -0.49 -8.38
CA GLY A 248 -23.29 -1.61 -8.09
C GLY A 248 -22.74 -2.63 -7.09
N TYR A 249 -21.66 -2.35 -6.37
CA TYR A 249 -21.16 -3.19 -5.29
C TYR A 249 -21.94 -2.97 -3.99
N ASN A 250 -22.01 -4.00 -3.15
CA ASN A 250 -22.59 -3.90 -1.82
C ASN A 250 -21.62 -3.22 -0.84
N PRO A 251 -21.93 -2.03 -0.29
CA PRO A 251 -21.03 -1.32 0.61
C PRO A 251 -21.18 -1.70 2.09
N ALA A 252 -21.99 -2.69 2.47
CA ALA A 252 -22.38 -2.94 3.86
C ALA A 252 -21.19 -3.16 4.80
N ALA A 253 -20.19 -3.96 4.39
CA ALA A 253 -18.98 -4.17 5.18
C ALA A 253 -18.16 -2.88 5.35
N GLN A 254 -18.04 -2.10 4.28
CA GLN A 254 -17.33 -0.81 4.29
C GLN A 254 -18.04 0.21 5.20
N ILE A 255 -19.37 0.27 5.16
CA ILE A 255 -20.14 1.15 6.03
C ILE A 255 -19.96 0.74 7.50
N THR A 256 -19.98 -0.56 7.81
CA THR A 256 -19.73 -1.07 9.16
C THR A 256 -18.35 -0.64 9.68
N SER A 257 -17.31 -0.84 8.87
CA SER A 257 -15.94 -0.42 9.17
C SER A 257 -15.82 1.09 9.34
N TYR A 258 -16.45 1.86 8.45
CA TYR A 258 -16.50 3.31 8.51
C TYR A 258 -17.10 3.83 9.81
N VAL A 259 -18.26 3.30 10.23
CA VAL A 259 -18.92 3.72 11.47
C VAL A 259 -18.07 3.35 12.70
N ALA A 260 -17.46 2.18 12.72
CA ALA A 260 -16.54 1.80 13.79
C ALA A 260 -15.35 2.78 13.89
N ARG A 261 -14.78 3.19 12.76
CA ARG A 261 -13.72 4.21 12.70
C ARG A 261 -14.20 5.58 13.17
N LEU A 262 -15.39 6.02 12.76
CA LEU A 262 -15.98 7.28 13.24
C LEU A 262 -16.09 7.29 14.78
N LYS A 263 -16.58 6.19 15.37
CA LYS A 263 -16.72 6.07 16.83
C LYS A 263 -15.37 6.19 17.55
N LYS A 264 -14.30 5.61 16.99
CA LYS A 264 -12.94 5.77 17.51
C LYS A 264 -12.45 7.20 17.33
N CYS A 265 -12.50 7.74 16.13
CA CYS A 265 -12.00 9.08 15.80
C CYS A 265 -12.73 10.21 16.52
N ARG A 266 -13.98 9.99 16.94
CA ARG A 266 -14.73 10.95 17.78
C ARG A 266 -13.97 11.29 19.05
N GLY A 267 -13.43 10.27 19.72
CA GLY A 267 -12.61 10.49 20.93
C GLY A 267 -11.32 11.22 20.64
N ASP A 268 -10.64 10.83 19.58
CA ASP A 268 -9.37 11.43 19.17
C ASP A 268 -9.54 12.91 18.76
N ALA A 269 -10.58 13.25 18.00
CA ALA A 269 -10.90 14.62 17.61
C ALA A 269 -11.22 15.52 18.81
N LEU A 270 -11.95 14.99 19.79
CA LEU A 270 -12.26 15.72 21.02
C LEU A 270 -10.99 15.97 21.83
N TYR A 271 -10.16 14.95 22.01
CA TYR A 271 -8.89 15.05 22.75
C TYR A 271 -7.92 16.03 22.09
N ALA A 272 -7.87 16.06 20.76
CA ALA A 272 -7.06 16.99 19.99
C ALA A 272 -7.65 18.42 19.92
N GLY A 273 -8.80 18.69 20.54
CA GLY A 273 -9.46 20.01 20.52
C GLY A 273 -10.07 20.39 19.16
N GLN A 274 -10.23 19.45 18.24
CA GLN A 274 -10.79 19.64 16.89
C GLN A 274 -12.33 19.65 16.96
N ILE A 275 -12.91 20.66 17.59
CA ILE A 275 -14.33 20.70 17.99
C ILE A 275 -15.29 20.60 16.80
N ASP A 276 -15.01 21.25 15.68
CA ASP A 276 -15.87 21.20 14.50
C ASP A 276 -15.83 19.82 13.84
N LEU A 277 -14.67 19.18 13.78
CA LEU A 277 -14.54 17.80 13.34
C LEU A 277 -15.28 16.84 14.26
N TYR A 278 -15.13 16.99 15.59
CA TYR A 278 -15.88 16.22 16.58
C TYR A 278 -17.39 16.32 16.36
N ARG A 279 -17.93 17.54 16.19
CA ARG A 279 -19.36 17.77 15.92
C ARG A 279 -19.82 17.11 14.63
N THR A 280 -19.01 17.23 13.57
CA THR A 280 -19.27 16.60 12.27
C THR A 280 -19.34 15.08 12.41
N ILE A 281 -18.40 14.48 13.12
CA ILE A 281 -18.37 13.03 13.37
C ILE A 281 -19.59 12.59 14.19
N CYS A 282 -19.96 13.34 15.25
CA CYS A 282 -21.14 13.04 16.05
C CYS A 282 -22.42 13.05 15.20
N ALA A 283 -22.60 14.06 14.34
CA ALA A 283 -23.76 14.15 13.46
C ALA A 283 -23.85 12.99 12.46
N LYS A 284 -22.73 12.55 11.90
CA LYS A 284 -22.64 11.37 11.01
C LYS A 284 -23.02 10.08 11.73
N ILE A 285 -22.52 9.87 12.94
CA ILE A 285 -22.85 8.68 13.75
C ILE A 285 -24.35 8.67 14.09
N ASP A 286 -24.90 9.81 14.57
CA ASP A 286 -26.30 9.93 14.95
C ASP A 286 -27.25 9.67 13.75
N LEU A 287 -26.94 10.23 12.59
CA LEU A 287 -27.69 9.99 11.36
C LEU A 287 -27.70 8.49 11.00
N TYR A 288 -26.56 7.84 11.05
CA TYR A 288 -26.45 6.41 10.75
C TYR A 288 -27.22 5.55 11.75
N GLU A 289 -27.08 5.80 13.07
CA GLU A 289 -27.77 5.05 14.11
C GLU A 289 -29.30 5.28 14.08
N THR A 290 -29.73 6.49 13.71
CA THR A 290 -31.14 6.80 13.53
C THR A 290 -31.75 6.05 12.34
N TYR A 291 -30.99 5.96 11.22
CA TYR A 291 -31.42 5.19 10.05
C TYR A 291 -31.54 3.69 10.37
N GLN A 292 -30.56 3.11 11.04
CA GLN A 292 -30.58 1.69 11.41
C GLN A 292 -31.78 1.31 12.29
N LYS A 293 -32.21 2.21 13.21
CA LYS A 293 -33.40 2.01 14.05
C LYS A 293 -34.71 2.03 13.28
N ARG A 294 -34.74 2.56 12.06
CA ARG A 294 -35.96 2.60 11.22
C ARG A 294 -36.11 1.36 10.35
N GLU A 295 -34.98 0.69 10.06
CA GLU A 295 -34.93 -0.50 9.21
C GLU A 295 -35.07 -1.82 10.00
N GLY A 296 -34.83 -1.79 11.33
CA GLY A 296 -34.98 -2.94 12.25
C GLY A 296 -36.25 -2.85 13.09
#